data_f42f8e5bdc1b96bf99042e56ae2488dd
#
_entry.id   f42f8e5bdc1b96bf99042e56ae2488dd
#
_cell.length_a   1.000
_cell.length_b   1.000
_cell.length_c   1.000
_cell.angle_alpha   90.00
_cell.angle_beta   90.00
_cell.angle_gamma   90.00
#
_symmetry.space_group_name_H-M   'P 1'
#
loop_
_entity.id
_entity.type
_entity.pdbx_description
1 polymer ?
#
loop_
_entity_poly.entity_id
_entity_poly.type
_entity_poly.pdbx_seq_one_letter_code
_entity_poly.pdbx_strand_id
1 'polypeptide(L)'
;MKRFRITLKSLSPMLQNRMGIDELLGLRDKTKKKSKTATRLSLEDEAAAHVHRDGDGRPCVPKPMLMGALMNAGVFIRLDQKRQLSTKESSLLPGLMFIEGESFPLLKPGDGEEATWGYSPWRFDVRQGRNPNGGEAVCIVRPLFETWAISFTALLDTDELAEDTFLRLFTLAGTRIGMGDNRPNRKGSCGMFAPTRWQSVGDEPVITVPRLLPAA
;
A
#
# COMPACT_ATOMS: atom_id res chain seq x y z
N MET A 1 2.04 12.19 20.16
CA MET A 1 2.46 11.34 19.00
C MET A 1 3.97 11.25 18.94
N LYS A 2 4.54 10.09 18.64
CA LYS A 2 5.97 9.86 18.44
C LYS A 2 6.28 9.61 16.98
N ARG A 3 7.44 10.03 16.52
CA ARG A 3 7.87 9.91 15.12
C ARG A 3 8.74 8.68 14.94
N PHE A 4 8.41 7.83 13.96
CA PHE A 4 9.10 6.59 13.66
C PHE A 4 9.52 6.53 12.20
N ARG A 5 10.74 6.09 11.95
CA ARG A 5 11.16 5.63 10.63
C ARG A 5 10.90 4.14 10.52
N ILE A 6 10.13 3.76 9.52
CA ILE A 6 9.63 2.39 9.33
C ILE A 6 10.06 1.90 7.95
N THR A 7 10.62 0.70 7.90
CA THR A 7 10.92 0.01 6.63
C THR A 7 10.18 -1.30 6.59
N LEU A 8 9.50 -1.52 5.48
CA LEU A 8 8.80 -2.76 5.16
C LEU A 8 9.56 -3.46 4.03
N LYS A 9 9.91 -4.73 4.22
CA LYS A 9 10.51 -5.59 3.18
C LYS A 9 9.53 -6.66 2.71
N SER A 10 9.62 -7.01 1.45
CA SER A 10 8.84 -8.08 0.83
C SER A 10 9.10 -9.44 1.46
N LEU A 11 8.03 -10.19 1.70
CA LEU A 11 8.02 -11.63 1.96
C LEU A 11 7.60 -12.41 0.71
N SER A 12 6.95 -11.73 -0.22
CA SER A 12 6.55 -12.29 -1.52
C SER A 12 6.58 -11.20 -2.61
N PRO A 13 6.63 -11.60 -3.90
CA PRO A 13 6.58 -10.64 -5.00
C PRO A 13 5.33 -9.76 -4.93
N MET A 14 5.40 -8.52 -5.45
CA MET A 14 4.27 -7.61 -5.57
C MET A 14 3.83 -7.52 -7.03
N LEU A 15 2.53 -7.65 -7.26
CA LEU A 15 1.87 -7.29 -8.50
C LEU A 15 1.18 -5.94 -8.33
N GLN A 16 1.40 -5.04 -9.27
CA GLN A 16 0.63 -3.78 -9.33
C GLN A 16 -0.41 -3.86 -10.44
N ASN A 17 -1.48 -3.09 -10.28
CA ASN A 17 -2.56 -2.97 -11.26
C ASN A 17 -3.17 -1.57 -11.14
N ARG A 18 -2.38 -0.56 -11.55
CA ARG A 18 -2.85 0.81 -11.60
C ARG A 18 -3.89 0.92 -12.72
N MET A 19 -5.04 1.50 -12.44
CA MET A 19 -6.00 1.88 -13.47
C MET A 19 -5.48 3.12 -14.20
N GLY A 20 -5.47 3.09 -15.53
CA GLY A 20 -5.09 4.21 -16.37
C GLY A 20 -6.06 5.41 -16.24
N ILE A 21 -5.60 6.61 -16.55
CA ILE A 21 -6.43 7.82 -16.49
C ILE A 21 -7.63 7.69 -17.45
N ASP A 22 -7.40 7.17 -18.65
CA ASP A 22 -8.47 6.99 -19.65
C ASP A 22 -9.54 5.99 -19.20
N GLU A 23 -9.13 4.93 -18.48
CA GLU A 23 -10.04 3.97 -17.87
C GLU A 23 -10.86 4.62 -16.76
N LEU A 24 -10.24 5.44 -15.91
CA LEU A 24 -10.92 6.20 -14.85
C LEU A 24 -11.91 7.22 -15.44
N LEU A 25 -11.51 7.94 -16.47
CA LEU A 25 -12.39 8.87 -17.19
C LEU A 25 -13.56 8.13 -17.88
N GLY A 26 -13.28 6.97 -18.46
CA GLY A 26 -14.31 6.11 -19.03
C GLY A 26 -15.34 5.63 -18.01
N LEU A 27 -14.93 5.38 -16.76
CA LEU A 27 -15.85 5.06 -15.67
C LEU A 27 -16.72 6.26 -15.29
N ARG A 28 -16.12 7.47 -15.22
CA ARG A 28 -16.84 8.72 -14.93
C ARG A 28 -17.91 8.99 -15.99
N ASP A 29 -17.55 8.89 -17.26
CA ASP A 29 -18.41 9.28 -18.37
C ASP A 29 -19.35 8.15 -18.77
N LYS A 30 -19.31 6.98 -18.10
CA LYS A 30 -20.07 5.75 -18.43
C LYS A 30 -19.89 5.29 -19.88
N THR A 31 -18.86 5.77 -20.55
CA THR A 31 -18.57 5.45 -21.95
C THR A 31 -17.73 4.17 -22.01
N LYS A 32 -18.35 3.04 -22.24
CA LYS A 32 -17.66 1.80 -22.64
C LYS A 32 -17.20 1.94 -24.10
N LYS A 33 -16.23 2.79 -24.39
CA LYS A 33 -15.55 2.76 -25.69
C LYS A 33 -14.56 1.60 -25.68
N LYS A 34 -15.00 0.42 -26.08
CA LYS A 34 -14.10 -0.57 -26.68
C LYS A 34 -13.64 0.04 -28.01
N SER A 35 -12.46 0.64 -28.02
CA SER A 35 -11.80 0.96 -29.27
C SER A 35 -11.50 -0.36 -29.99
N LYS A 36 -12.22 -0.61 -31.07
CA LYS A 36 -12.01 -1.79 -31.93
C LYS A 36 -10.71 -1.72 -32.74
N THR A 37 -9.93 -0.65 -32.63
CA THR A 37 -8.76 -0.35 -33.47
C THR A 37 -7.54 0.11 -32.66
N ALA A 38 -7.49 -0.13 -31.35
CA ALA A 38 -6.25 0.14 -30.61
C ALA A 38 -5.18 -0.84 -31.06
N THR A 39 -4.08 -0.32 -31.61
CA THR A 39 -2.85 -1.11 -31.81
C THR A 39 -2.54 -1.83 -30.51
N ARG A 40 -2.41 -3.16 -30.57
CA ARG A 40 -2.14 -3.96 -29.37
C ARG A 40 -0.77 -3.57 -28.85
N LEU A 41 -0.71 -3.04 -27.65
CA LEU A 41 0.55 -2.70 -26.98
C LEU A 41 1.42 -3.97 -26.85
N SER A 42 2.74 -3.80 -26.75
CA SER A 42 3.60 -4.90 -26.31
C SER A 42 3.23 -5.31 -24.87
N LEU A 43 3.52 -6.54 -24.47
CA LEU A 43 3.26 -6.99 -23.11
C LEU A 43 3.98 -6.12 -22.06
N GLU A 44 5.16 -5.62 -22.43
CA GLU A 44 5.96 -4.75 -21.58
C GLU A 44 5.31 -3.36 -21.43
N ASP A 45 4.85 -2.76 -22.51
CA ASP A 45 4.14 -1.47 -22.48
C ASP A 45 2.81 -1.56 -21.74
N GLU A 46 2.09 -2.67 -21.92
CA GLU A 46 0.85 -2.94 -21.17
C GLU A 46 1.14 -3.04 -19.68
N ALA A 47 2.16 -3.81 -19.26
CA ALA A 47 2.57 -3.89 -17.87
C ALA A 47 3.06 -2.54 -17.34
N ALA A 48 3.83 -1.78 -18.13
CA ALA A 48 4.35 -0.46 -17.74
C ALA A 48 3.24 0.54 -17.42
N ALA A 49 2.10 0.45 -18.11
CA ALA A 49 0.93 1.30 -17.86
C ALA A 49 0.30 1.04 -16.49
N HIS A 50 0.46 -0.17 -15.95
CA HIS A 50 -0.07 -0.58 -14.65
C HIS A 50 0.88 -0.34 -13.47
N VAL A 51 2.07 0.23 -13.70
CA VAL A 51 2.99 0.63 -12.63
C VAL A 51 2.51 1.92 -11.97
N HIS A 52 2.40 1.91 -10.63
CA HIS A 52 2.27 3.16 -9.87
C HIS A 52 3.59 3.90 -9.89
N ARG A 53 3.55 5.17 -10.26
CA ARG A 53 4.74 6.04 -10.31
C ARG A 53 4.52 7.28 -9.45
N ASP A 54 5.58 7.73 -8.79
CA ASP A 54 5.59 9.00 -8.07
C ASP A 54 5.75 10.20 -9.02
N GLY A 55 5.86 11.40 -8.44
CA GLY A 55 6.03 12.64 -9.21
C GLY A 55 7.31 12.69 -10.07
N ASP A 56 8.32 11.89 -9.71
CA ASP A 56 9.59 11.78 -10.45
C ASP A 56 9.58 10.59 -11.45
N GLY A 57 8.44 9.94 -11.62
CA GLY A 57 8.29 8.80 -12.53
C GLY A 57 8.82 7.46 -11.98
N ARG A 58 9.25 7.40 -10.71
CA ARG A 58 9.81 6.19 -10.08
C ARG A 58 8.70 5.23 -9.66
N PRO A 59 8.87 3.90 -9.82
CA PRO A 59 7.94 2.93 -9.29
C PRO A 59 7.74 3.13 -7.78
N CYS A 60 6.49 3.14 -7.33
CA CYS A 60 6.16 3.44 -5.94
C CYS A 60 4.96 2.65 -5.41
N VAL A 61 4.79 2.67 -4.10
CA VAL A 61 3.55 2.32 -3.41
C VAL A 61 2.84 3.62 -3.04
N PRO A 62 1.63 3.88 -3.52
CA PRO A 62 0.84 5.02 -3.09
C PRO A 62 0.42 4.89 -1.62
N LYS A 63 0.40 6.00 -0.89
CA LYS A 63 -0.07 6.05 0.51
C LYS A 63 -1.45 5.39 0.73
N PRO A 64 -2.46 5.59 -0.14
CA PRO A 64 -3.75 4.92 0.02
C PRO A 64 -3.66 3.38 -0.02
N MET A 65 -2.70 2.82 -0.78
CA MET A 65 -2.50 1.36 -0.83
C MET A 65 -1.97 0.83 0.51
N LEU A 66 -0.99 1.52 1.11
CA LEU A 66 -0.45 1.17 2.43
C LEU A 66 -1.51 1.36 3.52
N MET A 67 -2.16 2.53 3.55
CA MET A 67 -3.22 2.82 4.52
C MET A 67 -4.37 1.82 4.42
N GLY A 68 -4.78 1.45 3.21
CA GLY A 68 -5.80 0.43 2.98
C GLY A 68 -5.41 -0.94 3.56
N ALA A 69 -4.13 -1.35 3.42
CA ALA A 69 -3.64 -2.59 4.03
C ALA A 69 -3.69 -2.52 5.56
N LEU A 70 -3.26 -1.40 6.16
CA LEU A 70 -3.28 -1.19 7.60
C LEU A 70 -4.70 -1.13 8.17
N MET A 71 -5.61 -0.38 7.55
CA MET A 71 -7.02 -0.32 7.98
C MET A 71 -7.69 -1.70 7.92
N ASN A 72 -7.46 -2.47 6.85
CA ASN A 72 -7.99 -3.84 6.76
C ASN A 72 -7.38 -4.77 7.83
N ALA A 73 -6.12 -4.57 8.21
CA ALA A 73 -5.49 -5.33 9.30
C ALA A 73 -6.04 -4.92 10.68
N GLY A 74 -6.48 -3.68 10.83
CA GLY A 74 -7.09 -3.18 12.07
C GLY A 74 -8.31 -3.96 12.54
N VAL A 75 -8.97 -4.70 11.65
CA VAL A 75 -10.07 -5.61 12.02
C VAL A 75 -9.60 -6.73 12.94
N PHE A 76 -8.33 -7.11 12.91
CA PHE A 76 -7.73 -8.12 13.79
C PHE A 76 -7.18 -7.55 15.09
N ILE A 77 -7.24 -6.23 15.29
CA ILE A 77 -6.77 -5.55 16.49
C ILE A 77 -7.98 -5.17 17.35
N ARG A 78 -8.03 -5.71 18.55
CA ARG A 78 -9.00 -5.31 19.56
C ARG A 78 -8.39 -4.28 20.50
N LEU A 79 -9.07 -3.17 20.70
CA LEU A 79 -8.71 -2.13 21.65
C LEU A 79 -9.21 -2.49 23.07
N ASP A 80 -10.39 -3.10 23.13
CA ASP A 80 -11.00 -3.64 24.34
C ASP A 80 -11.94 -4.81 23.99
N GLN A 81 -12.77 -5.25 24.94
CA GLN A 81 -13.68 -6.38 24.73
C GLN A 81 -14.73 -6.12 23.63
N LYS A 82 -15.07 -4.85 23.35
CA LYS A 82 -16.17 -4.45 22.46
C LYS A 82 -15.70 -3.74 21.19
N ARG A 83 -14.54 -3.06 21.24
CA ARG A 83 -14.07 -2.20 20.14
C ARG A 83 -12.91 -2.82 19.39
N GLN A 84 -12.97 -2.74 18.08
CA GLN A 84 -11.85 -3.03 17.17
C GLN A 84 -11.25 -1.73 16.66
N LEU A 85 -9.97 -1.76 16.27
CA LEU A 85 -9.29 -0.62 15.65
C LEU A 85 -9.93 -0.23 14.32
N SER A 86 -10.41 -1.22 13.57
CA SER A 86 -11.18 -1.02 12.33
C SER A 86 -12.34 -2.01 12.25
N THR A 87 -13.37 -1.60 11.53
CA THR A 87 -14.48 -2.45 11.09
C THR A 87 -14.49 -2.51 9.55
N LYS A 88 -15.49 -3.13 8.94
CA LYS A 88 -15.67 -3.08 7.48
C LYS A 88 -16.02 -1.69 6.97
N GLU A 89 -16.62 -0.86 7.81
CA GLU A 89 -17.23 0.43 7.44
C GLU A 89 -16.44 1.62 7.95
N SER A 90 -15.66 1.46 9.02
CA SER A 90 -14.94 2.56 9.66
C SER A 90 -13.59 2.13 10.23
N SER A 91 -12.71 3.09 10.47
CA SER A 91 -11.41 2.87 11.11
C SER A 91 -11.04 4.05 11.98
N LEU A 92 -10.53 3.77 13.18
CA LEU A 92 -9.94 4.77 14.08
C LEU A 92 -8.50 5.11 13.68
N LEU A 93 -7.86 4.26 12.87
CA LEU A 93 -6.45 4.36 12.53
C LEU A 93 -6.02 5.73 11.95
N PRO A 94 -6.81 6.39 11.05
CA PRO A 94 -6.43 7.71 10.53
C PRO A 94 -6.32 8.80 11.60
N GLY A 95 -7.00 8.66 12.74
CA GLY A 95 -6.89 9.57 13.88
C GLY A 95 -5.70 9.27 14.80
N LEU A 96 -5.16 8.05 14.73
CA LEU A 96 -4.08 7.56 15.60
C LEU A 96 -2.72 7.52 14.90
N MET A 97 -2.68 7.66 13.57
CA MET A 97 -1.47 7.55 12.78
C MET A 97 -1.49 8.51 11.59
N PHE A 98 -0.39 9.21 11.39
CA PHE A 98 -0.14 10.00 10.19
C PHE A 98 1.12 9.51 9.50
N ILE A 99 1.04 9.13 8.22
CA ILE A 99 2.18 8.75 7.39
C ILE A 99 2.59 9.95 6.55
N GLU A 100 3.86 10.33 6.64
CA GLU A 100 4.43 11.42 5.86
C GLU A 100 4.62 11.00 4.40
N GLY A 101 4.35 11.93 3.46
CA GLY A 101 4.44 11.69 2.02
C GLY A 101 3.19 11.02 1.43
N GLU A 102 3.08 11.06 0.10
CA GLU A 102 1.93 10.54 -0.65
C GLU A 102 2.26 9.26 -1.43
N SER A 103 3.54 8.99 -1.65
CA SER A 103 4.05 7.80 -2.34
C SER A 103 5.41 7.40 -1.81
N PHE A 104 5.68 6.10 -1.83
CA PHE A 104 6.91 5.51 -1.30
C PHE A 104 7.61 4.74 -2.39
N PRO A 105 8.81 5.17 -2.84
CA PRO A 105 9.55 4.49 -3.88
C PRO A 105 9.76 3.00 -3.55
N LEU A 106 9.60 2.15 -4.56
CA LEU A 106 9.91 0.72 -4.45
C LEU A 106 11.42 0.53 -4.60
N LEU A 107 12.06 0.15 -3.52
CA LEU A 107 13.49 -0.08 -3.42
C LEU A 107 13.79 -1.58 -3.53
N LYS A 108 14.93 -1.93 -4.12
CA LYS A 108 15.48 -3.28 -4.10
C LYS A 108 16.29 -3.46 -2.82
N PRO A 109 15.84 -4.29 -1.87
CA PRO A 109 16.61 -4.55 -0.66
C PRO A 109 17.99 -5.09 -1.01
N GLY A 110 19.03 -4.54 -0.41
CA GLY A 110 20.42 -4.95 -0.56
C GLY A 110 21.11 -5.07 0.80
N ASP A 111 22.39 -5.40 0.76
CA ASP A 111 23.25 -5.30 1.92
C ASP A 111 23.57 -3.84 2.20
N GLY A 112 23.66 -3.47 3.48
CA GLY A 112 23.98 -2.10 3.91
C GLY A 112 22.74 -1.23 4.21
N GLU A 113 22.98 0.08 4.22
CA GLU A 113 21.97 1.07 4.61
C GLU A 113 20.92 1.27 3.50
N GLU A 114 19.67 1.49 3.90
CA GLU A 114 18.55 1.73 2.99
C GLU A 114 18.78 2.86 1.98
N ALA A 115 19.53 3.89 2.39
CA ALA A 115 19.86 5.02 1.51
C ALA A 115 20.71 4.63 0.29
N THR A 116 21.37 3.47 0.34
CA THR A 116 22.19 2.94 -0.76
C THR A 116 21.42 2.00 -1.69
N TRP A 117 20.17 1.66 -1.36
CA TRP A 117 19.38 0.75 -2.18
C TRP A 117 18.92 1.42 -3.48
N GLY A 118 19.12 0.71 -4.59
CA GLY A 118 18.55 1.10 -5.88
C GLY A 118 17.04 0.84 -5.94
N TYR A 119 16.42 1.25 -7.05
CA TYR A 119 15.01 0.94 -7.30
C TYR A 119 14.83 -0.52 -7.62
N SER A 120 13.69 -1.08 -7.16
CA SER A 120 13.33 -2.46 -7.49
C SER A 120 13.00 -2.56 -8.98
N PRO A 121 13.69 -3.45 -9.73
CA PRO A 121 13.31 -3.74 -11.10
C PRO A 121 12.00 -4.51 -11.12
N TRP A 122 11.26 -4.39 -12.21
CA TRP A 122 10.06 -5.16 -12.46
C TRP A 122 10.14 -5.87 -13.82
N ARG A 123 9.37 -6.94 -13.97
CA ARG A 123 9.12 -7.61 -15.25
C ARG A 123 7.62 -7.74 -15.46
N PHE A 124 7.18 -8.00 -16.68
CA PHE A 124 5.78 -8.33 -16.90
C PHE A 124 5.46 -9.75 -16.41
N ASP A 125 4.26 -9.90 -15.87
CA ASP A 125 3.66 -11.18 -15.47
C ASP A 125 2.34 -11.32 -16.22
N VAL A 126 2.12 -12.50 -16.82
CA VAL A 126 0.92 -12.79 -17.61
C VAL A 126 0.16 -13.90 -16.94
N ARG A 127 -1.11 -13.64 -16.62
CA ARG A 127 -1.99 -14.64 -15.98
C ARG A 127 -3.34 -14.68 -16.64
N GLN A 128 -3.93 -15.85 -16.60
CA GLN A 128 -5.34 -15.99 -16.92
C GLN A 128 -6.19 -15.43 -15.80
N GLY A 129 -7.12 -14.56 -16.15
CA GLY A 129 -8.17 -14.09 -15.28
C GLY A 129 -9.54 -14.47 -15.81
N ARG A 130 -10.58 -14.09 -15.09
CA ARG A 130 -11.97 -14.20 -15.55
C ARG A 130 -12.65 -12.84 -15.49
N ASN A 131 -13.39 -12.52 -16.52
CA ASN A 131 -14.22 -11.32 -16.53
C ASN A 131 -15.35 -11.52 -15.48
N PRO A 132 -15.48 -10.64 -14.47
CA PRO A 132 -16.50 -10.78 -13.44
C PRO A 132 -17.93 -10.71 -13.99
N ASN A 133 -18.15 -10.09 -15.15
CA ASN A 133 -19.48 -9.89 -15.74
C ASN A 133 -19.90 -10.96 -16.74
N GLY A 134 -19.00 -11.82 -17.20
CA GLY A 134 -19.32 -12.81 -18.25
C GLY A 134 -18.62 -14.15 -18.09
N GLY A 135 -17.73 -14.29 -17.13
CA GLY A 135 -16.99 -15.54 -16.91
C GLY A 135 -15.96 -15.89 -18.00
N GLU A 136 -15.84 -15.08 -19.05
CA GLU A 136 -14.88 -15.28 -20.13
C GLU A 136 -13.44 -15.21 -19.60
N ALA A 137 -12.57 -16.06 -20.15
CA ALA A 137 -11.15 -16.01 -19.86
C ALA A 137 -10.54 -14.73 -20.45
N VAL A 138 -9.79 -14.01 -19.64
CA VAL A 138 -9.06 -12.81 -20.05
C VAL A 138 -7.59 -12.97 -19.74
N CYS A 139 -6.74 -12.45 -20.62
CA CYS A 139 -5.32 -12.31 -20.37
C CYS A 139 -5.11 -11.05 -19.53
N ILE A 140 -4.39 -11.18 -18.43
CA ILE A 140 -4.09 -10.07 -17.54
C ILE A 140 -2.58 -9.91 -17.50
N VAL A 141 -2.09 -8.74 -17.91
CA VAL A 141 -0.68 -8.39 -17.93
C VAL A 141 -0.42 -7.36 -16.85
N ARG A 142 0.58 -7.60 -15.99
CA ARG A 142 0.88 -6.74 -14.83
C ARG A 142 2.38 -6.64 -14.58
N PRO A 143 2.86 -5.54 -13.98
CA PRO A 143 4.24 -5.47 -13.48
C PRO A 143 4.38 -6.30 -12.21
N LEU A 144 5.42 -7.13 -12.16
CA LEU A 144 5.81 -7.95 -11.04
C LEU A 144 7.15 -7.46 -10.50
N PHE A 145 7.19 -7.12 -9.23
CA PHE A 145 8.38 -6.79 -8.45
C PHE A 145 8.74 -8.02 -7.61
N GLU A 146 9.82 -8.72 -7.95
CA GLU A 146 10.23 -9.96 -7.26
C GLU A 146 10.59 -9.71 -5.81
N THR A 147 11.43 -8.71 -5.58
CA THR A 147 11.82 -8.27 -4.24
C THR A 147 11.65 -6.77 -4.15
N TRP A 148 11.11 -6.30 -3.04
CA TRP A 148 10.83 -4.88 -2.87
C TRP A 148 10.88 -4.49 -1.40
N ALA A 149 11.14 -3.22 -1.17
CA ALA A 149 11.01 -2.58 0.12
C ALA A 149 10.46 -1.17 -0.06
N ILE A 150 9.85 -0.64 0.98
CA ILE A 150 9.50 0.77 1.11
C ILE A 150 9.96 1.27 2.47
N SER A 151 10.39 2.54 2.52
CA SER A 151 10.75 3.22 3.76
C SER A 151 10.00 4.54 3.83
N PHE A 152 9.48 4.87 5.00
CA PHE A 152 8.71 6.08 5.24
C PHE A 152 8.78 6.49 6.70
N THR A 153 8.32 7.69 6.98
CA THR A 153 8.15 8.21 8.34
C THR A 153 6.67 8.22 8.70
N ALA A 154 6.37 7.84 9.93
CA ALA A 154 5.03 7.90 10.48
C ALA A 154 5.04 8.52 11.88
N LEU A 155 4.01 9.33 12.17
CA LEU A 155 3.70 9.79 13.52
C LEU A 155 2.63 8.87 14.08
N LEU A 156 2.91 8.30 15.26
CA LEU A 156 2.04 7.35 15.93
C LEU A 156 1.59 7.92 17.26
N ASP A 157 0.30 7.84 17.56
CA ASP A 157 -0.25 8.20 18.86
C ASP A 157 -0.05 7.06 19.85
N THR A 158 1.14 7.03 20.45
CA THR A 158 1.53 5.98 21.38
C THR A 158 0.90 6.14 22.77
N ASP A 159 0.22 7.25 23.03
CA ASP A 159 -0.51 7.48 24.27
C ASP A 159 -1.88 6.82 24.23
N GLU A 160 -2.51 6.78 23.03
CA GLU A 160 -3.80 6.13 22.81
C GLU A 160 -3.68 4.66 22.40
N LEU A 161 -2.61 4.29 21.67
CA LEU A 161 -2.39 2.93 21.19
C LEU A 161 -0.92 2.54 21.35
N ALA A 162 -0.63 1.53 22.18
CA ALA A 162 0.72 1.08 22.49
C ALA A 162 1.55 0.78 21.22
N GLU A 163 2.84 1.09 21.24
CA GLU A 163 3.77 0.88 20.14
C GLU A 163 3.77 -0.57 19.64
N ASP A 164 3.75 -1.54 20.54
CA ASP A 164 3.68 -2.97 20.21
C ASP A 164 2.41 -3.31 19.42
N THR A 165 1.31 -2.61 19.66
CA THR A 165 0.07 -2.79 18.91
C THR A 165 0.19 -2.25 17.49
N PHE A 166 0.87 -1.11 17.31
CA PHE A 166 1.21 -0.63 15.98
C PHE A 166 2.13 -1.60 15.23
N LEU A 167 3.18 -2.11 15.88
CA LEU A 167 4.07 -3.09 15.26
C LEU A 167 3.31 -4.37 14.86
N ARG A 168 2.41 -4.84 15.72
CA ARG A 168 1.53 -5.97 15.42
C ARG A 168 0.59 -5.65 14.25
N LEU A 169 0.05 -4.43 14.17
CA LEU A 169 -0.79 -3.99 13.06
C LEU A 169 -0.06 -4.09 11.72
N PHE A 170 1.17 -3.58 11.64
CA PHE A 170 2.01 -3.67 10.44
C PHE A 170 2.34 -5.11 10.07
N THR A 171 2.63 -5.95 11.05
CA THR A 171 2.87 -7.38 10.84
C THR A 171 1.64 -8.11 10.29
N LEU A 172 0.46 -7.84 10.84
CA LEU A 172 -0.81 -8.41 10.35
C LEU A 172 -1.16 -7.87 8.95
N ALA A 173 -0.92 -6.58 8.70
CA ALA A 173 -1.11 -5.99 7.38
C ALA A 173 -0.25 -6.70 6.33
N GLY A 174 1.01 -6.99 6.64
CA GLY A 174 1.90 -7.67 5.71
C GLY A 174 1.58 -9.14 5.50
N THR A 175 1.23 -9.86 6.55
CA THR A 175 1.05 -11.32 6.48
C THR A 175 -0.37 -11.76 6.09
N ARG A 176 -1.40 -11.00 6.47
CA ARG A 176 -2.81 -11.39 6.24
C ARG A 176 -3.51 -10.58 5.15
N ILE A 177 -3.10 -9.35 4.95
CA ILE A 177 -3.74 -8.45 3.97
C ILE A 177 -2.92 -8.36 2.70
N GLY A 178 -1.65 -7.96 2.79
CA GLY A 178 -0.77 -7.68 1.66
C GLY A 178 -1.10 -6.38 0.93
N MET A 179 -0.21 -5.97 0.03
CA MET A 179 -0.37 -4.81 -0.86
C MET A 179 -0.38 -5.25 -2.33
N GLY A 180 -0.92 -4.39 -3.19
CA GLY A 180 -1.01 -4.66 -4.62
C GLY A 180 -2.11 -5.65 -4.98
N ASP A 181 -1.91 -6.37 -6.07
CA ASP A 181 -2.89 -7.31 -6.58
C ASP A 181 -2.53 -8.76 -6.24
N ASN A 182 -3.49 -9.66 -6.36
CA ASN A 182 -3.35 -11.08 -6.00
C ASN A 182 -2.78 -11.30 -4.57
N ARG A 183 -3.17 -10.43 -3.63
CA ARG A 183 -2.73 -10.43 -2.24
C ARG A 183 -3.52 -11.41 -1.36
N PRO A 184 -3.04 -11.79 -0.16
CA PRO A 184 -3.72 -12.74 0.75
C PRO A 184 -5.18 -12.40 1.03
N ASN A 185 -5.51 -11.13 1.26
CA ASN A 185 -6.90 -10.69 1.46
C ASN A 185 -7.81 -10.89 0.22
N ARG A 186 -7.23 -11.23 -0.92
CA ARG A 186 -7.91 -11.57 -2.18
C ARG A 186 -7.63 -13.01 -2.60
N LYS A 187 -7.31 -13.89 -1.65
CA LYS A 187 -7.01 -15.33 -1.86
C LYS A 187 -5.75 -15.56 -2.72
N GLY A 188 -4.86 -14.59 -2.80
CA GLY A 188 -3.58 -14.68 -3.49
C GLY A 188 -2.41 -14.82 -2.53
N SER A 189 -1.19 -14.79 -3.09
CA SER A 189 0.06 -14.96 -2.34
C SER A 189 1.07 -13.82 -2.56
N CYS A 190 0.70 -12.80 -3.34
CA CYS A 190 1.56 -11.68 -3.66
C CYS A 190 1.42 -10.53 -2.65
N GLY A 191 2.43 -9.65 -2.61
CA GLY A 191 2.37 -8.42 -1.83
C GLY A 191 2.48 -8.58 -0.32
N MET A 192 2.96 -9.73 0.16
CA MET A 192 3.25 -9.93 1.58
C MET A 192 4.52 -9.20 1.98
N PHE A 193 4.55 -8.67 3.20
CA PHE A 193 5.68 -7.91 3.73
C PHE A 193 5.82 -8.06 5.25
N ALA A 194 6.96 -7.63 5.76
CA ALA A 194 7.21 -7.52 7.19
C ALA A 194 7.92 -6.20 7.52
N PRO A 195 7.66 -5.60 8.70
CA PRO A 195 8.47 -4.52 9.21
C PRO A 195 9.86 -5.06 9.57
N THR A 196 10.91 -4.44 9.01
CA THR A 196 12.31 -4.83 9.24
C THR A 196 13.12 -3.73 9.93
N ARG A 197 12.63 -2.49 9.91
CA ARG A 197 13.13 -1.38 10.68
C ARG A 197 11.99 -0.67 11.36
N TRP A 198 12.17 -0.41 12.63
CA TRP A 198 11.24 0.34 13.47
C TRP A 198 12.08 1.19 14.42
N GLN A 199 12.30 2.44 14.08
CA GLN A 199 13.21 3.31 14.80
C GLN A 199 12.50 4.62 15.18
N SER A 200 12.47 4.94 16.45
CA SER A 200 12.07 6.27 16.92
C SER A 200 13.07 7.31 16.39
N VAL A 201 12.56 8.36 15.78
CA VAL A 201 13.35 9.49 15.24
C VAL A 201 13.00 10.70 16.08
N GLY A 202 13.83 10.98 17.10
CA GLY A 202 13.81 12.15 17.96
C GLY A 202 12.47 12.88 18.17
N ASP A 203 12.23 13.33 19.39
CA ASP A 203 11.10 14.20 19.72
C ASP A 203 11.34 15.63 19.17
N GLU A 204 11.18 15.82 17.86
CA GLU A 204 10.88 17.17 17.40
C GLU A 204 9.43 17.48 17.80
N PRO A 205 9.17 18.65 18.39
CA PRO A 205 7.83 18.99 18.86
C PRO A 205 6.87 19.00 17.66
N VAL A 206 6.10 17.93 17.57
CA VAL A 206 4.93 17.92 16.69
C VAL A 206 4.03 19.07 17.15
N ILE A 207 3.70 19.96 16.23
CA ILE A 207 2.80 21.11 16.38
C ILE A 207 1.82 20.86 17.54
N THR A 208 2.01 21.57 18.64
CA THR A 208 1.07 21.53 19.77
C THR A 208 -0.21 22.18 19.28
N VAL A 209 -1.15 21.37 18.83
CA VAL A 209 -2.51 21.86 18.59
C VAL A 209 -3.01 22.37 19.94
N PRO A 210 -3.38 23.64 20.08
CA PRO A 210 -3.93 24.15 21.32
C PRO A 210 -5.12 23.26 21.69
N ARG A 211 -5.12 22.69 22.90
CA ARG A 211 -6.31 22.03 23.44
C ARG A 211 -7.45 23.04 23.36
N LEU A 212 -8.44 22.74 22.52
CA LEU A 212 -9.70 23.46 22.56
C LEU A 212 -10.25 23.24 23.98
N LEU A 213 -10.26 24.30 24.78
CA LEU A 213 -10.89 24.28 26.09
C LEU A 213 -12.35 23.87 25.88
N PRO A 214 -12.90 22.96 26.72
CA PRO A 214 -14.32 22.69 26.68
C PRO A 214 -15.06 23.99 26.83
N ALA A 215 -16.07 24.22 26.00
CA ALA A 215 -16.99 25.36 26.14
C ALA A 215 -17.61 25.29 27.53
N ALA A 216 -17.54 26.41 28.25
CA ALA A 216 -18.12 26.59 29.57
C ALA A 216 -19.64 26.52 29.53
#